data_fd65af430d3f9960913f88955fe1ccbe
#
_entry.id   fd65af430d3f9960913f88955fe1ccbe
#
_cell.length_a   1.000
_cell.length_b   1.000
_cell.length_c   1.000
_cell.angle_alpha   90.00
_cell.angle_beta   90.00
_cell.angle_gamma   90.00
#
_symmetry.space_group_name_H-M   'P 1'
#
loop_
_entity.id
_entity.type
_entity.pdbx_description
1 polymer ?
#
loop_
_entity_poly.entity_id
_entity_poly.type
_entity_poly.pdbx_seq_one_letter_code
_entity_poly.pdbx_strand_id
1 'polypeptide(L)'
;MDDLSGIPWPGALDLVIGTTIALSLAIGVVRGLLREVFSLISWVAAFWLAYLYGSTVAQRIDPVLQNPPLSEVVGAVLTFSVVLIGLLLLASLIRRIFHATGLTGMDRAFGALFGAVRALVVITALLVLARSTAALEQDWYNASLLVPYFDPVVDLVSDELTEPLMETIGAQALDSGVLGAGGATE
;
A
#
# COMPACT_ATOMS: atom_id res chain seq x y z
N MET A 1 -37.63 -20.50 21.50
CA MET A 1 -36.22 -19.98 21.54
C MET A 1 -35.66 -20.32 20.19
N ASP A 2 -36.06 -19.48 19.22
CA ASP A 2 -35.89 -19.79 17.82
C ASP A 2 -34.48 -19.51 17.40
N ASP A 3 -34.02 -20.46 16.71
CA ASP A 3 -32.73 -20.75 16.12
C ASP A 3 -32.09 -19.52 15.42
N LEU A 4 -31.27 -18.78 16.14
CA LEU A 4 -30.36 -17.77 15.59
C LEU A 4 -29.12 -18.40 14.94
N SER A 5 -29.08 -19.76 14.89
CA SER A 5 -27.97 -20.53 14.30
C SER A 5 -27.93 -20.47 12.76
N GLY A 6 -29.00 -19.94 12.15
CA GLY A 6 -29.07 -19.78 10.68
C GLY A 6 -28.57 -18.45 10.14
N ILE A 7 -28.17 -17.51 11.00
CA ILE A 7 -27.52 -16.26 10.52
C ILE A 7 -26.04 -16.56 10.44
N PRO A 8 -25.42 -16.55 9.25
CA PRO A 8 -23.99 -16.68 9.14
C PRO A 8 -23.35 -15.48 9.85
N TRP A 9 -22.77 -15.71 11.00
CA TRP A 9 -21.99 -14.68 11.69
C TRP A 9 -20.86 -14.27 10.77
N PRO A 10 -20.60 -12.97 10.61
CA PRO A 10 -19.46 -12.53 9.82
C PRO A 10 -18.21 -13.19 10.39
N GLY A 11 -17.47 -13.85 9.52
CA GLY A 11 -16.20 -14.48 9.89
C GLY A 11 -15.22 -13.43 10.42
N ALA A 12 -14.17 -13.85 11.09
CA ALA A 12 -13.12 -12.93 11.56
C ALA A 12 -12.56 -12.06 10.40
N LEU A 13 -12.50 -12.61 9.20
CA LEU A 13 -12.06 -11.90 7.99
C LEU A 13 -13.05 -10.80 7.58
N ASP A 14 -14.37 -11.09 7.64
CA ASP A 14 -15.40 -10.07 7.34
C ASP A 14 -15.34 -8.89 8.32
N LEU A 15 -15.05 -9.17 9.60
CA LEU A 15 -14.86 -8.12 10.60
C LEU A 15 -13.62 -7.27 10.29
N VAL A 16 -12.52 -7.88 9.87
CA VAL A 16 -11.31 -7.16 9.46
C VAL A 16 -11.58 -6.29 8.22
N ILE A 17 -12.22 -6.85 7.20
CA ILE A 17 -12.59 -6.13 5.98
C ILE A 17 -13.53 -4.97 6.31
N GLY A 18 -14.64 -5.25 7.03
CA GLY A 18 -15.61 -4.25 7.42
C GLY A 18 -15.02 -3.12 8.28
N THR A 19 -14.16 -3.48 9.24
CA THR A 19 -13.45 -2.51 10.08
C THR A 19 -12.49 -1.66 9.26
N THR A 20 -11.76 -2.26 8.33
CA THR A 20 -10.83 -1.55 7.42
C THR A 20 -11.59 -0.54 6.57
N ILE A 21 -12.74 -0.93 5.99
CA ILE A 21 -13.61 -0.04 5.21
C ILE A 21 -14.12 1.10 6.09
N ALA A 22 -14.70 0.78 7.24
CA ALA A 22 -15.28 1.77 8.15
C ALA A 22 -14.23 2.80 8.64
N LEU A 23 -13.07 2.33 9.07
CA LEU A 23 -11.96 3.20 9.50
C LEU A 23 -11.45 4.06 8.36
N SER A 24 -11.28 3.48 7.16
CA SER A 24 -10.79 4.21 6.00
C SER A 24 -11.75 5.32 5.56
N LEU A 25 -13.06 5.02 5.53
CA LEU A 25 -14.11 6.00 5.27
C LEU A 25 -14.14 7.10 6.34
N ALA A 26 -14.14 6.73 7.61
CA ALA A 26 -14.17 7.67 8.73
C ALA A 26 -12.95 8.62 8.69
N ILE A 27 -11.76 8.09 8.46
CA ILE A 27 -10.55 8.90 8.31
C ILE A 27 -10.69 9.84 7.11
N GLY A 28 -11.19 9.35 5.96
CA GLY A 28 -11.42 10.15 4.76
C GLY A 28 -12.37 11.32 5.01
N VAL A 29 -13.52 11.07 5.66
CA VAL A 29 -14.50 12.12 6.03
C VAL A 29 -13.92 13.14 7.01
N VAL A 30 -13.21 12.69 8.04
CA VAL A 30 -12.66 13.56 9.07
C VAL A 30 -11.49 14.39 8.53
N ARG A 31 -10.62 13.79 7.76
CA ARG A 31 -9.41 14.44 7.23
C ARG A 31 -9.66 15.28 5.98
N GLY A 32 -10.60 14.88 5.14
CA GLY A 32 -10.85 15.44 3.82
C GLY A 32 -9.85 14.99 2.75
N LEU A 33 -10.27 15.12 1.47
CA LEU A 33 -9.46 14.73 0.31
C LEU A 33 -8.14 15.50 0.23
N LEU A 34 -8.19 16.81 0.39
CA LEU A 34 -6.99 17.66 0.26
C LEU A 34 -5.87 17.20 1.20
N ARG A 35 -6.22 16.85 2.44
CA ARG A 35 -5.22 16.39 3.41
C ARG A 35 -4.60 15.06 3.01
N GLU A 36 -5.40 14.12 2.52
CA GLU A 36 -4.93 12.80 2.11
C GLU A 36 -4.03 12.90 0.87
N VAL A 37 -4.48 13.64 -0.15
CA VAL A 37 -3.72 13.81 -1.39
C VAL A 37 -2.40 14.55 -1.14
N PHE A 38 -2.41 15.67 -0.41
CA PHE A 38 -1.17 16.38 -0.09
C PHE A 38 -0.22 15.55 0.77
N SER A 39 -0.76 14.72 1.68
CA SER A 39 0.07 13.81 2.47
C SER A 39 0.77 12.80 1.56
N LEU A 40 0.04 12.14 0.66
CA LEU A 40 0.62 11.18 -0.30
C LEU A 40 1.68 11.82 -1.20
N ILE A 41 1.36 12.98 -1.79
CA ILE A 41 2.31 13.74 -2.63
C ILE A 41 3.56 14.08 -1.81
N SER A 42 3.40 14.51 -0.56
CA SER A 42 4.54 14.86 0.30
C SER A 42 5.44 13.65 0.59
N TRP A 43 4.87 12.48 0.83
CA TRP A 43 5.62 11.26 1.04
C TRP A 43 6.38 10.84 -0.22
N VAL A 44 5.69 10.78 -1.36
CA VAL A 44 6.31 10.41 -2.65
C VAL A 44 7.41 11.39 -3.03
N ALA A 45 7.15 12.69 -2.92
CA ALA A 45 8.13 13.72 -3.23
C ALA A 45 9.33 13.68 -2.28
N ALA A 46 9.11 13.42 -0.98
CA ALA A 46 10.18 13.30 0.00
C ALA A 46 11.08 12.09 -0.29
N PHE A 47 10.51 10.93 -0.63
CA PHE A 47 11.27 9.76 -1.06
C PHE A 47 12.07 10.04 -2.34
N TRP A 48 11.43 10.66 -3.33
CA TRP A 48 12.07 11.00 -4.60
C TRP A 48 13.23 11.96 -4.41
N LEU A 49 13.05 13.01 -3.63
CA LEU A 49 14.11 13.99 -3.36
C LEU A 49 15.21 13.43 -2.46
N ALA A 50 14.89 12.53 -1.52
CA ALA A 50 15.89 11.83 -0.73
C ALA A 50 16.75 10.92 -1.62
N TYR A 51 16.16 10.24 -2.58
CA TYR A 51 16.88 9.44 -3.57
C TYR A 51 17.82 10.28 -4.44
N LEU A 52 17.35 11.45 -4.90
CA LEU A 52 18.15 12.34 -5.77
C LEU A 52 19.25 13.09 -5.01
N TYR A 53 18.98 13.57 -3.81
CA TYR A 53 19.86 14.49 -3.09
C TYR A 53 20.50 13.91 -1.82
N GLY A 54 20.09 12.71 -1.40
CA GLY A 54 20.61 12.07 -0.19
C GLY A 54 22.12 11.89 -0.21
N SER A 55 22.68 11.46 -1.33
CA SER A 55 24.14 11.32 -1.51
C SER A 55 24.89 12.65 -1.43
N THR A 56 24.30 13.74 -1.93
CA THR A 56 24.89 15.09 -1.81
C THR A 56 24.97 15.54 -0.36
N VAL A 57 23.95 15.23 0.44
CA VAL A 57 23.94 15.52 1.87
C VAL A 57 24.93 14.61 2.60
N ALA A 58 24.97 13.33 2.23
CA ALA A 58 25.91 12.36 2.78
C ALA A 58 27.37 12.82 2.66
N GLN A 59 27.79 13.31 1.49
CA GLN A 59 29.14 13.83 1.26
C GLN A 59 29.51 15.00 2.18
N ARG A 60 28.54 15.80 2.63
CA ARG A 60 28.76 16.94 3.53
C ARG A 60 28.92 16.51 5.00
N ILE A 61 28.32 15.40 5.39
CA ILE A 61 28.38 14.87 6.75
C ILE A 61 29.44 13.80 6.94
N ASP A 62 29.93 13.21 5.85
CA ASP A 62 30.98 12.17 5.89
C ASP A 62 32.26 12.60 6.61
N PRO A 63 32.76 13.83 6.48
CA PRO A 63 33.93 14.29 7.24
C PRO A 63 33.74 14.24 8.77
N VAL A 64 32.50 14.27 9.25
CA VAL A 64 32.14 14.22 10.67
C VAL A 64 31.96 12.77 11.13
N LEU A 65 31.24 11.96 10.32
CA LEU A 65 30.90 10.58 10.64
C LEU A 65 32.04 9.61 10.35
N GLN A 66 32.91 9.92 9.42
CA GLN A 66 34.06 9.10 8.99
C GLN A 66 33.68 7.64 8.69
N ASN A 67 32.46 7.45 8.20
CA ASN A 67 31.88 6.14 7.89
C ASN A 67 30.94 6.29 6.67
N PRO A 68 31.42 6.06 5.44
CA PRO A 68 30.68 6.29 4.21
C PRO A 68 29.30 5.60 4.16
N PRO A 69 29.15 4.29 4.51
CA PRO A 69 27.85 3.66 4.55
C PRO A 69 26.85 4.32 5.52
N LEU A 70 27.34 4.75 6.68
CA LEU A 70 26.51 5.45 7.65
C LEU A 70 26.14 6.86 7.17
N SER A 71 27.06 7.55 6.55
CA SER A 71 26.84 8.89 5.96
C SER A 71 25.76 8.85 4.89
N GLU A 72 25.74 7.82 4.03
CA GLU A 72 24.69 7.65 3.03
C GLU A 72 23.30 7.47 3.64
N VAL A 73 23.16 6.59 4.61
CA VAL A 73 21.90 6.37 5.30
C VAL A 73 21.41 7.63 6.00
N VAL A 74 22.30 8.28 6.77
CA VAL A 74 21.99 9.52 7.49
C VAL A 74 21.65 10.65 6.53
N GLY A 75 22.40 10.79 5.42
CA GLY A 75 22.13 11.78 4.38
C GLY A 75 20.75 11.61 3.75
N ALA A 76 20.38 10.37 3.41
CA ALA A 76 19.06 10.05 2.86
C ALA A 76 17.94 10.34 3.87
N VAL A 77 18.09 9.89 5.12
CA VAL A 77 17.10 10.10 6.20
C VAL A 77 16.93 11.59 6.52
N LEU A 78 18.02 12.35 6.58
CA LEU A 78 17.95 13.80 6.82
C LEU A 78 17.25 14.52 5.67
N THR A 79 17.61 14.21 4.42
CA THR A 79 16.97 14.80 3.24
C THR A 79 15.48 14.47 3.23
N PHE A 80 15.12 13.21 3.42
CA PHE A 80 13.73 12.78 3.52
C PHE A 80 12.97 13.55 4.58
N SER A 81 13.52 13.62 5.80
CA SER A 81 12.84 14.24 6.94
C SER A 81 12.64 15.74 6.73
N VAL A 82 13.66 16.46 6.26
CA VAL A 82 13.58 17.91 6.02
C VAL A 82 12.58 18.21 4.92
N VAL A 83 12.63 17.48 3.82
CA VAL A 83 11.69 17.66 2.70
C VAL A 83 10.26 17.33 3.13
N LEU A 84 10.05 16.20 3.82
CA LEU A 84 8.73 15.78 4.28
C LEU A 84 8.11 16.82 5.20
N ILE A 85 8.86 17.29 6.20
CA ILE A 85 8.38 18.32 7.12
C ILE A 85 8.05 19.61 6.36
N GLY A 86 8.92 20.05 5.46
CA GLY A 86 8.70 21.25 4.65
C GLY A 86 7.43 21.16 3.80
N LEU A 87 7.23 20.03 3.12
CA LEU A 87 6.04 19.80 2.30
C LEU A 87 4.76 19.67 3.12
N LEU A 88 4.80 19.03 4.29
CA LEU A 88 3.64 18.94 5.19
C LEU A 88 3.26 20.31 5.77
N LEU A 89 4.24 21.17 6.09
CA LEU A 89 3.98 22.55 6.52
C LEU A 89 3.35 23.36 5.38
N LEU A 90 3.90 23.27 4.16
CA LEU A 90 3.34 23.91 2.98
C LEU A 90 1.91 23.44 2.71
N ALA A 91 1.68 22.13 2.74
CA ALA A 91 0.35 21.54 2.61
C ALA A 91 -0.63 22.06 3.69
N SER A 92 -0.16 22.26 4.92
CA SER A 92 -0.98 22.81 6.00
C SER A 92 -1.40 24.26 5.75
N LEU A 93 -0.51 25.06 5.17
CA LEU A 93 -0.78 26.45 4.81
C LEU A 93 -1.82 26.53 3.68
N ILE A 94 -1.63 25.73 2.63
CA ILE A 94 -2.58 25.66 1.50
C ILE A 94 -3.98 25.28 2.01
N ARG A 95 -4.08 24.26 2.86
CA ARG A 95 -5.37 23.85 3.44
C ARG A 95 -6.08 24.94 4.21
N ARG A 96 -5.35 25.79 4.96
CA ARG A 96 -5.96 26.93 5.68
C ARG A 96 -6.65 27.88 4.71
N ILE A 97 -6.05 28.13 3.56
CA ILE A 97 -6.61 28.99 2.51
C ILE A 97 -7.88 28.35 1.94
N PHE A 98 -7.86 27.07 1.64
CA PHE A 98 -9.03 26.35 1.11
C PHE A 98 -10.19 26.27 2.11
N HIS A 99 -9.92 26.10 3.40
CA HIS A 99 -10.97 26.11 4.42
C HIS A 99 -11.66 27.48 4.55
N ALA A 100 -10.97 28.55 4.26
CA ALA A 100 -11.56 29.91 4.27
C ALA A 100 -12.57 30.12 3.13
N THR A 101 -12.56 29.28 2.06
CA THR A 101 -13.48 29.38 0.93
C THR A 101 -14.82 28.64 1.12
N GLY A 102 -15.03 27.99 2.26
CA GLY A 102 -16.29 27.28 2.57
C GLY A 102 -16.45 25.91 1.90
N LEU A 103 -15.45 25.40 1.16
CA LEU A 103 -15.48 24.13 0.42
C LEU A 103 -15.31 22.88 1.31
N THR A 104 -15.39 23.04 2.64
CA THR A 104 -15.13 21.96 3.60
C THR A 104 -16.09 20.77 3.44
N GLY A 105 -17.35 20.99 3.06
CA GLY A 105 -18.32 19.92 2.85
C GLY A 105 -17.95 19.01 1.67
N MET A 106 -17.57 19.62 0.55
CA MET A 106 -17.13 18.89 -0.64
C MET A 106 -15.82 18.12 -0.38
N ASP A 107 -14.86 18.75 0.31
CA ASP A 107 -13.59 18.11 0.67
C ASP A 107 -13.81 16.84 1.51
N ARG A 108 -14.76 16.86 2.44
CA ARG A 108 -15.14 15.68 3.24
C ARG A 108 -15.81 14.60 2.40
N ALA A 109 -16.71 14.96 1.49
CA ALA A 109 -17.39 14.00 0.61
C ALA A 109 -16.38 13.30 -0.31
N PHE A 110 -15.49 14.05 -0.94
CA PHE A 110 -14.40 13.50 -1.73
C PHE A 110 -13.38 12.73 -0.87
N GLY A 111 -13.17 13.13 0.38
CA GLY A 111 -12.37 12.40 1.34
C GLY A 111 -12.94 11.02 1.65
N ALA A 112 -14.27 10.90 1.79
CA ALA A 112 -14.94 9.60 1.93
C ALA A 112 -14.73 8.71 0.71
N LEU A 113 -14.92 9.25 -0.50
CA LEU A 113 -14.70 8.52 -1.75
C LEU A 113 -13.24 8.03 -1.85
N PHE A 114 -12.28 8.89 -1.55
CA PHE A 114 -10.87 8.51 -1.51
C PHE A 114 -10.58 7.44 -0.45
N GLY A 115 -11.23 7.55 0.73
CA GLY A 115 -11.18 6.55 1.78
C GLY A 115 -11.70 5.19 1.34
N ALA A 116 -12.79 5.16 0.53
CA ALA A 116 -13.32 3.92 -0.06
C ALA A 116 -12.31 3.29 -1.04
N VAL A 117 -11.75 4.08 -1.95
CA VAL A 117 -10.73 3.61 -2.90
C VAL A 117 -9.50 3.08 -2.16
N ARG A 118 -9.03 3.78 -1.13
CA ARG A 118 -7.92 3.31 -0.30
C ARG A 118 -8.23 2.00 0.41
N ALA A 119 -9.44 1.85 0.96
CA ALA A 119 -9.86 0.60 1.58
C ALA A 119 -9.84 -0.56 0.58
N LEU A 120 -10.37 -0.33 -0.64
CA LEU A 120 -10.34 -1.32 -1.71
C LEU A 120 -8.90 -1.76 -2.02
N VAL A 121 -7.99 -0.81 -2.22
CA VAL A 121 -6.58 -1.12 -2.50
C VAL A 121 -5.92 -1.92 -1.37
N VAL A 122 -6.12 -1.51 -0.11
CA VAL A 122 -5.53 -2.19 1.04
C VAL A 122 -6.09 -3.61 1.19
N ILE A 123 -7.41 -3.78 1.06
CA ILE A 123 -8.05 -5.09 1.16
C ILE A 123 -7.58 -6.00 0.02
N THR A 124 -7.57 -5.51 -1.22
CA THR A 124 -7.06 -6.27 -2.38
C THR A 124 -5.62 -6.71 -2.16
N ALA A 125 -4.73 -5.82 -1.71
CA ALA A 125 -3.34 -6.15 -1.43
C ALA A 125 -3.22 -7.22 -0.32
N LEU A 126 -4.02 -7.15 0.74
CA LEU A 126 -4.04 -8.16 1.79
C LEU A 126 -4.57 -9.51 1.29
N LEU A 127 -5.60 -9.51 0.44
CA LEU A 127 -6.15 -10.74 -0.15
C LEU A 127 -5.18 -11.38 -1.15
N VAL A 128 -4.48 -10.60 -1.98
CA VAL A 128 -3.41 -11.10 -2.86
C VAL A 128 -2.29 -11.74 -2.04
N LEU A 129 -1.86 -11.09 -0.96
CA LEU A 129 -0.89 -11.67 -0.03
C LEU A 129 -1.41 -12.94 0.66
N ALA A 130 -2.68 -12.98 1.04
CA ALA A 130 -3.29 -14.18 1.62
C ALA A 130 -3.33 -15.33 0.60
N ARG A 131 -3.62 -15.04 -0.67
CA ARG A 131 -3.62 -16.05 -1.75
C ARG A 131 -2.24 -16.62 -2.05
N SER A 132 -1.16 -15.85 -1.86
CA SER A 132 0.20 -16.35 -2.03
C SER A 132 0.68 -17.23 -0.87
N THR A 133 -0.12 -17.38 0.16
CA THR A 133 0.12 -18.28 1.30
C THR A 133 -0.90 -19.44 1.30
N ALA A 134 -0.71 -20.45 2.14
CA ALA A 134 -1.67 -21.56 2.32
C ALA A 134 -3.02 -21.13 2.97
N ALA A 135 -3.33 -19.83 3.00
CA ALA A 135 -4.56 -19.31 3.59
C ALA A 135 -5.83 -19.71 2.81
N LEU A 136 -5.72 -19.99 1.51
CA LEU A 136 -6.83 -20.47 0.66
C LEU A 136 -7.41 -21.80 1.10
N GLU A 137 -6.62 -22.65 1.75
CA GLU A 137 -7.03 -23.97 2.22
C GLU A 137 -7.74 -23.90 3.59
N GLN A 138 -7.83 -22.72 4.19
CA GLN A 138 -8.37 -22.55 5.53
C GLN A 138 -9.87 -22.20 5.50
N ASP A 139 -10.64 -22.87 6.36
CA ASP A 139 -12.10 -22.70 6.46
C ASP A 139 -12.53 -21.25 6.72
N TRP A 140 -11.73 -20.48 7.47
CA TRP A 140 -12.04 -19.08 7.78
C TRP A 140 -12.00 -18.14 6.57
N TYR A 141 -11.19 -18.47 5.55
CA TYR A 141 -11.12 -17.69 4.30
C TYR A 141 -12.35 -17.97 3.44
N ASN A 142 -12.68 -19.26 3.27
CA ASN A 142 -13.80 -19.72 2.45
C ASN A 142 -15.17 -19.41 3.08
N ALA A 143 -15.23 -19.21 4.41
CA ALA A 143 -16.43 -18.82 5.13
C ALA A 143 -16.74 -17.31 5.05
N SER A 144 -15.85 -16.49 4.46
CA SER A 144 -16.06 -15.04 4.36
C SER A 144 -17.15 -14.70 3.34
N LEU A 145 -18.06 -13.83 3.74
CA LEU A 145 -19.13 -13.30 2.88
C LEU A 145 -18.65 -12.16 1.98
N LEU A 146 -17.59 -11.46 2.39
CA LEU A 146 -17.10 -10.27 1.69
C LEU A 146 -16.02 -10.58 0.66
N VAL A 147 -15.21 -11.62 0.86
CA VAL A 147 -14.14 -12.00 -0.08
C VAL A 147 -14.63 -12.13 -1.52
N PRO A 148 -15.77 -12.80 -1.83
CA PRO A 148 -16.22 -12.96 -3.21
C PRO A 148 -16.48 -11.63 -3.95
N TYR A 149 -16.76 -10.54 -3.23
CA TYR A 149 -16.92 -9.22 -3.86
C TYR A 149 -15.59 -8.59 -4.28
N PHE A 150 -14.50 -9.02 -3.69
CA PHE A 150 -13.16 -8.55 -4.03
C PHE A 150 -12.45 -9.46 -5.03
N ASP A 151 -12.91 -10.71 -5.20
CA ASP A 151 -12.31 -11.69 -6.11
C ASP A 151 -12.04 -11.15 -7.53
N PRO A 152 -12.97 -10.44 -8.21
CA PRO A 152 -12.70 -9.93 -9.54
C PRO A 152 -11.52 -8.94 -9.60
N VAL A 153 -11.35 -8.15 -8.53
CA VAL A 153 -10.23 -7.18 -8.44
C VAL A 153 -8.94 -7.88 -8.05
N VAL A 154 -9.04 -8.87 -7.17
CA VAL A 154 -7.88 -9.69 -6.73
C VAL A 154 -7.35 -10.52 -7.90
N ASP A 155 -8.23 -11.14 -8.70
CA ASP A 155 -7.85 -11.91 -9.89
C ASP A 155 -7.14 -11.02 -10.92
N LEU A 156 -7.71 -9.86 -11.24
CA LEU A 156 -7.09 -8.88 -12.15
C LEU A 156 -5.66 -8.51 -11.72
N VAL A 157 -5.48 -8.22 -10.42
CA VAL A 157 -4.16 -7.83 -9.88
C VAL A 157 -3.22 -9.03 -9.82
N SER A 158 -3.73 -10.22 -9.48
CA SER A 158 -2.91 -11.44 -9.41
C SER A 158 -2.41 -11.85 -10.79
N ASP A 159 -3.25 -11.80 -11.81
CA ASP A 159 -2.87 -12.16 -13.19
C ASP A 159 -1.79 -11.21 -13.72
N GLU A 160 -1.97 -9.89 -13.53
CA GLU A 160 -1.00 -8.86 -13.95
C GLU A 160 0.36 -9.00 -13.24
N LEU A 161 0.39 -9.46 -11.98
CA LEU A 161 1.63 -9.65 -11.24
C LEU A 161 2.28 -11.01 -11.48
N THR A 162 1.49 -12.04 -11.77
CA THR A 162 1.98 -13.42 -11.87
C THR A 162 2.54 -13.73 -13.26
N GLU A 163 1.93 -13.22 -14.34
CA GLU A 163 2.39 -13.44 -15.71
C GLU A 163 3.85 -13.01 -15.93
N PRO A 164 4.29 -11.78 -15.62
CA PRO A 164 5.67 -11.36 -15.86
C PRO A 164 6.68 -12.10 -14.95
N LEU A 165 6.27 -12.52 -13.75
CA LEU A 165 7.11 -13.30 -12.86
C LEU A 165 7.32 -14.74 -13.38
N MET A 166 6.26 -15.37 -13.85
CA MET A 166 6.33 -16.72 -14.44
C MET A 166 7.15 -16.73 -15.72
N GLU A 167 7.00 -15.71 -16.57
CA GLU A 167 7.81 -15.57 -17.78
C GLU A 167 9.30 -15.40 -17.44
N THR A 168 9.61 -14.54 -16.46
CA THR A 168 10.98 -14.30 -16.02
C THR A 168 11.62 -15.55 -15.39
N ILE A 169 10.89 -16.27 -14.53
CA ILE A 169 11.36 -17.50 -13.89
C ILE A 169 11.49 -18.61 -14.93
N GLY A 170 10.55 -18.73 -15.85
CA GLY A 170 10.60 -19.70 -16.94
C GLY A 170 11.79 -19.47 -17.86
N ALA A 171 12.06 -18.22 -18.25
CA ALA A 171 13.20 -17.85 -19.05
C ALA A 171 14.54 -18.15 -18.33
N GLN A 172 14.65 -17.85 -17.05
CA GLN A 172 15.84 -18.16 -16.25
C GLN A 172 16.04 -19.67 -16.05
N ALA A 173 14.97 -20.45 -15.89
CA ALA A 173 15.04 -21.90 -15.75
C ALA A 173 15.48 -22.57 -17.06
N LEU A 174 15.10 -22.04 -18.21
CA LEU A 174 15.56 -22.49 -19.52
C LEU A 174 17.04 -22.13 -19.76
N ASP A 175 17.46 -20.93 -19.41
CA ASP A 175 18.82 -20.44 -19.56
C ASP A 175 19.81 -21.17 -18.62
N SER A 176 19.35 -21.52 -17.41
CA SER A 176 20.13 -22.30 -16.43
C SER A 176 20.25 -23.79 -16.75
N GLY A 177 19.55 -24.30 -17.75
CA GLY A 177 19.61 -25.70 -18.17
C GLY A 177 18.99 -26.71 -17.18
N VAL A 178 18.32 -26.23 -16.13
CA VAL A 178 17.74 -27.09 -15.07
C VAL A 178 16.64 -28.00 -15.62
N LEU A 179 15.92 -27.57 -16.67
CA LEU A 179 14.87 -28.37 -17.32
C LEU A 179 15.39 -29.24 -18.49
N GLY A 180 16.65 -29.10 -18.87
CA GLY A 180 17.26 -29.88 -19.98
C GLY A 180 17.93 -31.21 -19.56
N ALA A 181 18.11 -31.46 -18.27
CA ALA A 181 18.91 -32.59 -17.78
C ALA A 181 18.10 -33.89 -17.46
N GLY A 182 16.80 -33.91 -17.71
CA GLY A 182 15.91 -35.02 -17.35
C GLY A 182 15.61 -36.03 -18.46
N GLY A 183 16.24 -35.94 -19.65
CA GLY A 183 15.84 -36.72 -20.82
C GLY A 183 16.90 -37.60 -21.50
N ALA A 184 17.99 -37.94 -20.85
CA ALA A 184 19.02 -38.79 -21.45
C ALA A 184 19.56 -39.83 -20.46
N THR A 185 18.74 -40.82 -20.11
CA THR A 185 19.20 -42.14 -19.64
C THR A 185 18.17 -43.18 -20.07
N GLU A 186 18.37 -43.72 -21.26
CA GLU A 186 18.06 -45.11 -21.63
C GLU A 186 19.27 -45.68 -22.33
#